data_88d30aa99d30e322ebc23b0992aad97c
#
_entry.id   88d30aa99d30e322ebc23b0992aad97c
#
_cell.length_a   1.000
_cell.length_b   1.000
_cell.length_c   1.000
_cell.angle_alpha   90.00
_cell.angle_beta   90.00
_cell.angle_gamma   90.00
#
_symmetry.space_group_name_H-M   'P 1'
#
loop_
_entity.id
_entity.type
_entity.pdbx_description
1 polymer ?
#
loop_
_entity_poly.entity_id
_entity_poly.type
_entity_poly.pdbx_seq_one_letter_code
_entity_poly.pdbx_strand_id
1 'polypeptide(L)'
;GKLVAFSASYEGPTEVYVIPIEGGQPQRLTYDGESARAVGWTPDGRVCYATRHYSTLPNTQLVLVHPRTKQTERVELHQASQAAWLEKQVGLVFTRLSKQGSSTKRYHGGSVENLWKYMLDRDEAVALTADYTGTSRSPMLHGERIYFNTDRDGTMNIWSMDLEGSDLQQHTAHKGFDCLRPDLHGNRIVYQLGADLHVLELDTNKSAVLPITLSSDFDQRREFWVESPE
;
A
#
# COMPACT_ATOMS: atom_id res chain seq x y z
N GLY A 1 -15.24 5.39 -6.70
CA GLY A 1 -14.14 5.58 -7.67
C GLY A 1 -14.51 5.05 -9.05
N LYS A 2 -13.92 5.67 -10.08
CA LYS A 2 -14.15 5.26 -11.48
C LYS A 2 -12.94 4.57 -12.09
N LEU A 3 -11.77 4.68 -11.43
CA LEU A 3 -10.51 4.14 -11.90
C LEU A 3 -9.84 3.32 -10.80
N VAL A 4 -9.14 2.28 -11.20
CA VAL A 4 -8.21 1.50 -10.37
C VAL A 4 -6.80 1.83 -10.83
N ALA A 5 -5.92 2.23 -9.90
CA ALA A 5 -4.49 2.40 -10.14
C ALA A 5 -3.75 1.15 -9.66
N PHE A 6 -2.81 0.66 -10.46
CA PHE A 6 -2.03 -0.53 -10.13
C PHE A 6 -0.66 -0.51 -10.78
N SER A 7 0.21 -1.39 -10.31
CA SER A 7 1.56 -1.55 -10.88
C SER A 7 1.64 -2.83 -11.69
N ALA A 8 2.23 -2.75 -12.88
CA ALA A 8 2.43 -3.88 -13.76
C ALA A 8 3.73 -3.76 -14.58
N SER A 9 4.24 -4.90 -15.06
CA SER A 9 5.46 -5.00 -15.85
C SER A 9 5.14 -5.51 -17.26
N TYR A 10 4.13 -4.91 -17.92
CA TYR A 10 3.68 -5.35 -19.25
C TYR A 10 4.72 -5.11 -20.36
N GLU A 11 5.51 -4.04 -20.22
CA GLU A 11 6.41 -3.56 -21.27
C GLU A 11 7.86 -3.39 -20.75
N GLY A 12 8.28 -4.17 -19.75
CA GLY A 12 9.60 -4.10 -19.15
C GLY A 12 9.58 -3.79 -17.66
N PRO A 13 10.18 -2.68 -17.19
CA PRO A 13 10.15 -2.30 -15.78
C PRO A 13 8.72 -2.14 -15.24
N THR A 14 8.58 -2.32 -13.93
CA THR A 14 7.28 -2.08 -13.27
C THR A 14 6.90 -0.62 -13.36
N GLU A 15 5.73 -0.35 -13.93
CA GLU A 15 5.19 1.00 -14.12
C GLU A 15 3.77 1.09 -13.55
N VAL A 16 3.28 2.31 -13.37
CA VAL A 16 1.92 2.58 -12.89
C VAL A 16 0.95 2.66 -14.06
N TYR A 17 -0.15 1.98 -13.90
CA TYR A 17 -1.27 1.93 -14.85
C TYR A 17 -2.57 2.32 -14.15
N VAL A 18 -3.53 2.77 -14.93
CA VAL A 18 -4.93 2.92 -14.52
C VAL A 18 -5.84 2.17 -15.47
N ILE A 19 -6.95 1.67 -14.94
CA ILE A 19 -8.00 1.00 -15.69
C ILE A 19 -9.36 1.46 -15.16
N PRO A 20 -10.41 1.64 -16.03
CA PRO A 20 -11.76 1.84 -15.55
C PRO A 20 -12.26 0.64 -14.72
N ILE A 21 -13.11 0.91 -13.72
CA ILE A 21 -13.67 -0.16 -12.88
C ILE A 21 -14.54 -1.14 -13.68
N GLU A 22 -15.12 -0.67 -14.78
CA GLU A 22 -15.90 -1.47 -15.72
C GLU A 22 -15.02 -2.38 -16.61
N GLY A 23 -13.69 -2.27 -16.49
CA GLY A 23 -12.73 -2.99 -17.34
C GLY A 23 -12.30 -2.20 -18.56
N GLY A 24 -11.61 -2.89 -19.46
CA GLY A 24 -11.04 -2.29 -20.68
C GLY A 24 -9.53 -2.45 -20.75
N GLN A 25 -8.87 -1.65 -21.57
CA GLN A 25 -7.41 -1.67 -21.68
C GLN A 25 -6.76 -0.77 -20.63
N PRO A 26 -5.76 -1.28 -19.89
CA PRO A 26 -4.97 -0.48 -18.97
C PRO A 26 -4.24 0.65 -19.70
N GLN A 27 -4.25 1.83 -19.11
CA GLN A 27 -3.49 2.98 -19.59
C GLN A 27 -2.26 3.19 -18.74
N ARG A 28 -1.07 3.16 -19.33
CA ARG A 28 0.21 3.45 -18.67
C ARG A 28 0.32 4.93 -18.31
N LEU A 29 0.69 5.23 -17.08
CA LEU A 29 0.88 6.58 -16.55
C LEU A 29 2.34 7.01 -16.46
N THR A 30 3.24 6.08 -16.09
CA THR A 30 4.65 6.37 -15.82
C THR A 30 5.57 5.73 -16.86
N TYR A 31 6.73 6.35 -17.09
CA TYR A 31 7.76 5.94 -18.04
C TYR A 31 9.15 6.15 -17.42
N ASP A 32 9.26 5.89 -16.12
CA ASP A 32 10.47 6.18 -15.35
C ASP A 32 11.65 5.28 -15.73
N GLY A 33 11.39 4.09 -16.27
CA GLY A 33 12.41 3.09 -16.57
C GLY A 33 12.98 2.37 -15.34
N GLU A 34 12.61 2.84 -14.16
CA GLU A 34 12.85 2.23 -12.86
C GLU A 34 11.52 1.71 -12.30
N SER A 35 11.58 0.89 -11.24
CA SER A 35 10.36 0.37 -10.64
C SER A 35 9.49 1.50 -10.05
N ALA A 36 8.34 1.76 -10.68
CA ALA A 36 7.30 2.66 -10.19
C ALA A 36 6.15 1.83 -9.61
N ARG A 37 5.84 2.04 -8.33
CA ARG A 37 4.82 1.27 -7.61
C ARG A 37 3.70 2.19 -7.15
N ALA A 38 2.48 1.90 -7.56
CA ALA A 38 1.29 2.60 -7.09
C ALA A 38 1.18 2.47 -5.56
N VAL A 39 0.96 3.60 -4.90
CA VAL A 39 0.82 3.71 -3.45
C VAL A 39 -0.63 3.99 -3.08
N GLY A 40 -1.32 4.87 -3.81
CA GLY A 40 -2.70 5.24 -3.54
C GLY A 40 -3.13 6.47 -4.33
N TRP A 41 -4.26 7.04 -3.92
CA TRP A 41 -4.83 8.24 -4.51
C TRP A 41 -4.70 9.43 -3.56
N THR A 42 -4.47 10.60 -4.10
CA THR A 42 -4.55 11.86 -3.36
C THR A 42 -5.99 12.37 -3.34
N PRO A 43 -6.35 13.24 -2.39
CA PRO A 43 -7.71 13.83 -2.33
C PRO A 43 -8.10 14.60 -3.59
N ASP A 44 -7.14 15.17 -4.32
CA ASP A 44 -7.36 15.88 -5.58
C ASP A 44 -7.39 14.96 -6.83
N GLY A 45 -7.33 13.63 -6.62
CA GLY A 45 -7.51 12.63 -7.68
C GLY A 45 -6.27 12.33 -8.53
N ARG A 46 -5.08 12.64 -8.02
CA ARG A 46 -3.81 12.16 -8.60
C ARG A 46 -3.45 10.79 -8.04
N VAL A 47 -2.68 10.03 -8.80
CA VAL A 47 -2.10 8.77 -8.32
C VAL A 47 -0.75 9.05 -7.67
N CYS A 48 -0.59 8.63 -6.42
CA CYS A 48 0.69 8.63 -5.73
C CYS A 48 1.41 7.31 -6.03
N TYR A 49 2.69 7.39 -6.37
CA TYR A 49 3.53 6.21 -6.57
C TYR A 49 4.92 6.39 -5.97
N ALA A 50 5.56 5.29 -5.64
CA ALA A 50 6.92 5.25 -5.12
C ALA A 50 7.89 4.76 -6.21
N THR A 51 8.97 5.49 -6.43
CA THR A 51 9.99 5.18 -7.44
C THR A 51 11.40 5.53 -6.96
N ARG A 52 12.41 4.91 -7.56
CA ARG A 52 13.83 5.28 -7.39
C ARG A 52 14.33 6.22 -8.46
N HIS A 53 13.55 6.49 -9.48
CA HIS A 53 13.96 7.25 -10.68
C HIS A 53 14.68 8.57 -10.35
N TYR A 54 14.21 9.28 -9.32
CA TYR A 54 14.76 10.58 -8.92
C TYR A 54 15.82 10.50 -7.81
N SER A 55 16.14 9.30 -7.31
CA SER A 55 17.09 9.12 -6.23
C SER A 55 18.40 8.54 -6.72
N THR A 56 19.53 9.10 -6.27
CA THR A 56 20.87 8.53 -6.47
C THR A 56 21.21 7.47 -5.42
N LEU A 57 20.36 7.31 -4.41
CA LEU A 57 20.47 6.33 -3.34
C LEU A 57 19.46 5.19 -3.56
N PRO A 58 19.61 4.02 -2.93
CA PRO A 58 18.65 2.92 -3.04
C PRO A 58 17.33 3.18 -2.29
N ASN A 59 16.88 4.43 -2.28
CA ASN A 59 15.68 4.90 -1.60
C ASN A 59 14.59 5.19 -2.61
N THR A 60 13.34 4.91 -2.24
CA THR A 60 12.18 5.37 -2.98
C THR A 60 11.78 6.77 -2.55
N GLN A 61 11.24 7.52 -3.50
CA GLN A 61 10.59 8.82 -3.30
C GLN A 61 9.15 8.74 -3.80
N LEU A 62 8.28 9.56 -3.23
CA LEU A 62 6.90 9.66 -3.67
C LEU A 62 6.75 10.69 -4.78
N VAL A 63 6.00 10.31 -5.79
CA VAL A 63 5.67 11.16 -6.93
C VAL A 63 4.16 11.07 -7.17
N LEU A 64 3.56 12.19 -7.51
CA LEU A 64 2.16 12.29 -7.90
C LEU A 64 2.08 12.34 -9.42
N VAL A 65 1.15 11.61 -10.01
CA VAL A 65 0.88 11.68 -11.46
C VAL A 65 -0.60 11.92 -11.71
N HIS A 66 -0.90 12.89 -12.56
CA HIS A 66 -2.28 13.16 -12.94
C HIS A 66 -2.75 12.13 -14.00
N PRO A 67 -3.85 11.38 -13.78
CA PRO A 67 -4.22 10.23 -14.60
C PRO A 67 -4.56 10.59 -16.06
N ARG A 68 -4.95 11.84 -16.35
CA ARG A 68 -5.27 12.29 -17.72
C ARG A 68 -4.11 13.01 -18.39
N THR A 69 -3.50 13.99 -17.73
CA THR A 69 -2.45 14.84 -18.31
C THR A 69 -1.07 14.21 -18.24
N LYS A 70 -0.90 13.19 -17.39
CA LYS A 70 0.37 12.52 -17.06
C LYS A 70 1.44 13.47 -16.50
N GLN A 71 1.04 14.67 -16.09
CA GLN A 71 1.94 15.58 -15.39
C GLN A 71 2.32 14.98 -14.03
N THR A 72 3.62 15.05 -13.72
CA THR A 72 4.19 14.53 -12.49
C THR A 72 4.67 15.66 -11.58
N GLU A 73 4.59 15.43 -10.28
CA GLU A 73 5.08 16.32 -9.23
C GLU A 73 5.71 15.47 -8.12
N ARG A 74 6.92 15.79 -7.72
CA ARG A 74 7.57 15.09 -6.60
C ARG A 74 7.05 15.63 -5.28
N VAL A 75 6.81 14.73 -4.34
CA VAL A 75 6.60 15.10 -2.94
C VAL A 75 7.95 15.45 -2.33
N GLU A 76 8.03 16.54 -1.59
CA GLU A 76 9.29 17.01 -0.97
C GLU A 76 9.68 16.16 0.25
N LEU A 77 9.85 14.85 0.01
CA LEU A 77 10.37 13.88 0.94
C LEU A 77 11.52 13.13 0.29
N HIS A 78 12.69 13.17 0.90
CA HIS A 78 13.89 12.51 0.37
C HIS A 78 13.79 10.98 0.37
N GLN A 79 12.97 10.43 1.26
CA GLN A 79 12.78 9.00 1.40
C GLN A 79 11.36 8.69 1.88
N ALA A 80 10.57 8.02 1.05
CA ALA A 80 9.24 7.54 1.41
C ALA A 80 8.84 6.36 0.50
N SER A 81 8.03 5.45 1.02
CA SER A 81 7.68 4.18 0.36
C SER A 81 6.18 3.94 0.26
N GLN A 82 5.43 4.27 1.30
CA GLN A 82 3.98 4.16 1.37
C GLN A 82 3.42 5.45 1.94
N ALA A 83 2.20 5.82 1.57
CA ALA A 83 1.57 7.03 2.08
C ALA A 83 0.04 6.95 2.07
N ALA A 84 -0.56 7.66 3.02
CA ALA A 84 -1.98 8.02 3.03
C ALA A 84 -2.10 9.53 3.26
N TRP A 85 -2.94 10.19 2.48
CA TRP A 85 -3.09 11.64 2.47
C TRP A 85 -4.15 12.11 3.45
N LEU A 86 -3.83 13.16 4.23
CA LEU A 86 -4.78 13.77 5.15
C LEU A 86 -5.91 14.47 4.37
N GLU A 87 -7.15 14.16 4.70
CA GLU A 87 -8.32 14.70 3.97
C GLU A 87 -8.56 16.20 4.22
N LYS A 88 -8.33 16.65 5.47
CA LYS A 88 -8.63 18.02 5.92
C LYS A 88 -7.40 18.91 6.06
N GLN A 89 -6.22 18.36 5.93
CA GLN A 89 -4.96 19.04 6.15
C GLN A 89 -4.02 18.78 4.97
N VAL A 90 -3.14 19.74 4.70
CA VAL A 90 -2.14 19.59 3.64
C VAL A 90 -0.97 18.77 4.18
N GLY A 91 -1.11 17.44 4.17
CA GLY A 91 -0.10 16.53 4.72
C GLY A 91 -0.37 15.07 4.42
N LEU A 92 0.50 14.21 4.91
CA LEU A 92 0.42 12.76 4.72
C LEU A 92 1.01 12.01 5.91
N VAL A 93 0.54 10.76 6.08
CA VAL A 93 1.19 9.75 6.91
C VAL A 93 1.93 8.79 5.98
N PHE A 94 3.19 8.47 6.28
CA PHE A 94 4.04 7.71 5.37
C PHE A 94 5.00 6.76 6.11
N THR A 95 5.58 5.80 5.38
CA THR A 95 6.74 5.02 5.81
C THR A 95 7.98 5.51 5.07
N ARG A 96 9.10 5.66 5.77
CA ARG A 96 10.39 6.04 5.16
C ARG A 96 10.97 4.89 4.35
N LEU A 97 10.99 3.71 4.94
CA LEU A 97 11.67 2.53 4.40
C LEU A 97 10.69 1.64 3.63
N SER A 98 11.19 0.95 2.62
CA SER A 98 10.43 -0.07 1.92
C SER A 98 10.34 -1.34 2.76
N LYS A 99 9.30 -2.14 2.48
CA LYS A 99 9.09 -3.43 3.12
C LYS A 99 10.36 -4.29 3.07
N GLN A 100 10.75 -4.83 4.23
CA GLN A 100 11.78 -5.85 4.34
C GLN A 100 11.35 -7.14 3.60
N GLY A 101 12.30 -7.96 3.22
CA GLY A 101 12.05 -9.18 2.47
C GLY A 101 10.96 -10.07 3.09
N SER A 102 10.29 -10.86 2.27
CA SER A 102 9.13 -11.69 2.65
C SER A 102 9.43 -12.74 3.73
N SER A 103 10.70 -13.14 3.86
CA SER A 103 11.16 -14.10 4.87
C SER A 103 11.37 -13.50 6.25
N THR A 104 11.35 -12.16 6.38
CA THR A 104 11.63 -11.47 7.63
C THR A 104 10.33 -11.17 8.37
N LYS A 105 10.09 -11.94 9.44
CA LYS A 105 8.98 -11.68 10.39
C LYS A 105 9.55 -11.09 11.68
N ARG A 106 8.79 -10.20 12.33
CA ARG A 106 9.15 -9.58 13.62
C ARG A 106 10.55 -8.96 13.59
N TYR A 107 10.83 -8.24 12.53
CA TYR A 107 12.12 -7.57 12.37
C TYR A 107 12.19 -6.36 13.31
N HIS A 108 13.27 -6.27 14.09
CA HIS A 108 13.54 -5.21 15.07
C HIS A 108 14.84 -4.45 14.78
N GLY A 109 15.32 -4.45 13.57
CA GLY A 109 16.57 -3.78 13.19
C GLY A 109 16.37 -2.34 12.70
N GLY A 110 17.46 -1.69 12.32
CA GLY A 110 17.49 -0.29 11.89
C GLY A 110 16.72 0.03 10.60
N SER A 111 16.27 -1.00 9.86
CA SER A 111 15.44 -0.84 8.67
C SER A 111 13.95 -1.14 8.92
N VAL A 112 13.51 -1.14 10.18
CA VAL A 112 12.11 -1.36 10.54
C VAL A 112 11.23 -0.26 9.97
N GLU A 113 10.06 -0.65 9.45
CA GLU A 113 9.08 0.30 8.93
C GLU A 113 8.32 0.94 10.10
N ASN A 114 8.35 2.27 10.16
CA ASN A 114 7.61 3.09 11.12
C ASN A 114 6.76 4.10 10.39
N LEU A 115 5.67 4.54 11.01
CA LEU A 115 4.80 5.58 10.50
C LEU A 115 5.30 6.96 10.94
N TRP A 116 5.29 7.87 9.99
CA TRP A 116 5.66 9.27 10.14
C TRP A 116 4.52 10.16 9.62
N LYS A 117 4.30 11.28 10.26
CA LYS A 117 3.40 12.35 9.77
C LYS A 117 4.24 13.50 9.23
N TYR A 118 3.90 13.97 8.04
CA TYR A 118 4.52 15.12 7.40
C TYR A 118 3.46 16.10 6.95
N MET A 119 3.63 17.36 7.35
CA MET A 119 2.80 18.47 6.91
C MET A 119 3.57 19.24 5.84
N LEU A 120 2.96 19.47 4.67
CA LEU A 120 3.63 20.09 3.51
C LEU A 120 4.01 21.56 3.75
N ASP A 121 3.50 22.17 4.80
CA ASP A 121 3.84 23.53 5.26
C ASP A 121 4.94 23.56 6.34
N ARG A 122 5.56 22.42 6.64
CA ARG A 122 6.59 22.26 7.67
C ARG A 122 7.79 21.50 7.12
N ASP A 123 8.96 21.80 7.66
CA ASP A 123 10.22 21.18 7.22
C ASP A 123 10.50 19.83 7.91
N GLU A 124 9.73 19.46 8.94
CA GLU A 124 10.01 18.28 9.74
C GLU A 124 8.86 17.28 9.73
N ALA A 125 9.21 15.99 9.63
CA ALA A 125 8.30 14.89 9.82
C ALA A 125 8.34 14.39 11.27
N VAL A 126 7.19 14.07 11.84
CA VAL A 126 7.03 13.55 13.21
C VAL A 126 6.82 12.05 13.17
N ALA A 127 7.62 11.28 13.93
CA ALA A 127 7.44 9.85 14.08
C ALA A 127 6.22 9.54 14.95
N LEU A 128 5.29 8.74 14.45
CA LEU A 128 4.05 8.37 15.15
C LEU A 128 4.17 7.04 15.90
N THR A 129 5.08 6.16 15.47
CA THR A 129 5.21 4.79 16.04
C THR A 129 6.62 4.48 16.51
N ALA A 130 7.41 5.51 16.89
CA ALA A 130 8.79 5.34 17.36
C ALA A 130 8.90 4.62 18.72
N ASP A 131 7.81 4.58 19.49
CA ASP A 131 7.68 3.86 20.77
C ASP A 131 7.67 2.33 20.60
N TYR A 132 7.43 1.85 19.39
CA TYR A 132 7.37 0.43 19.06
C TYR A 132 8.55 0.02 18.17
N THR A 133 9.31 -0.98 18.63
CA THR A 133 10.51 -1.46 17.94
C THR A 133 10.25 -2.41 16.78
N GLY A 134 9.01 -2.92 16.64
CA GLY A 134 8.58 -3.76 15.53
C GLY A 134 8.00 -2.96 14.36
N THR A 135 7.38 -3.66 13.42
CA THR A 135 6.88 -3.09 12.18
C THR A 135 5.54 -2.37 12.35
N SER A 136 5.44 -1.15 11.82
CA SER A 136 4.20 -0.41 11.61
C SER A 136 4.20 0.14 10.19
N ARG A 137 3.24 -0.27 9.33
CA ARG A 137 3.23 0.03 7.91
C ARG A 137 1.83 0.11 7.31
N SER A 138 1.76 0.37 6.00
CA SER A 138 0.51 0.46 5.22
C SER A 138 -0.48 1.44 5.86
N PRO A 139 -0.10 2.73 6.00
CA PRO A 139 -1.01 3.73 6.55
C PRO A 139 -2.24 3.90 5.65
N MET A 140 -3.40 4.00 6.27
CA MET A 140 -4.70 4.25 5.65
C MET A 140 -5.42 5.28 6.51
N LEU A 141 -6.18 6.19 5.89
CA LEU A 141 -6.87 7.24 6.61
C LEU A 141 -8.38 7.15 6.41
N HIS A 142 -9.11 7.24 7.50
CA HIS A 142 -10.55 7.37 7.52
C HIS A 142 -10.96 8.39 8.59
N GLY A 143 -11.51 9.50 8.16
CA GLY A 143 -11.80 10.62 9.04
C GLY A 143 -10.55 11.15 9.73
N GLU A 144 -10.53 11.14 11.05
CA GLU A 144 -9.41 11.60 11.88
C GLU A 144 -8.62 10.44 12.52
N ARG A 145 -8.70 9.23 11.92
CA ARG A 145 -7.97 8.06 12.38
C ARG A 145 -7.04 7.50 11.32
N ILE A 146 -5.87 7.10 11.76
CA ILE A 146 -4.87 6.38 10.97
C ILE A 146 -5.06 4.89 11.26
N TYR A 147 -5.46 4.13 10.23
CA TYR A 147 -5.44 2.67 10.26
C TYR A 147 -4.12 2.18 9.69
N PHE A 148 -3.57 1.13 10.23
CA PHE A 148 -2.27 0.63 9.79
C PHE A 148 -2.09 -0.84 10.16
N ASN A 149 -1.08 -1.45 9.59
CA ASN A 149 -0.70 -2.83 9.83
C ASN A 149 0.51 -2.89 10.76
N THR A 150 0.44 -3.68 11.83
CA THR A 150 1.53 -3.80 12.82
C THR A 150 1.57 -5.18 13.45
N ASP A 151 2.75 -5.63 13.86
CA ASP A 151 3.00 -6.92 14.51
C ASP A 151 3.10 -6.82 16.04
N ARG A 152 2.47 -5.80 16.66
CA ARG A 152 2.48 -5.52 18.10
C ARG A 152 2.00 -6.69 18.97
N ASP A 153 1.06 -7.48 18.47
CA ASP A 153 0.54 -8.68 19.15
C ASP A 153 1.18 -10.00 18.66
N GLY A 154 2.28 -9.90 17.92
CA GLY A 154 3.07 -11.03 17.41
C GLY A 154 2.67 -11.50 16.00
N THR A 155 1.61 -10.96 15.42
CA THR A 155 1.15 -11.21 14.04
C THR A 155 0.77 -9.87 13.42
N MET A 156 1.00 -9.71 12.11
CA MET A 156 0.56 -8.49 11.42
C MET A 156 -0.96 -8.42 11.44
N ASN A 157 -1.48 -7.45 12.19
CA ASN A 157 -2.90 -7.17 12.34
C ASN A 157 -3.21 -5.71 12.04
N ILE A 158 -4.48 -5.40 11.80
CA ILE A 158 -4.95 -4.04 11.55
C ILE A 158 -5.22 -3.37 12.90
N TRP A 159 -4.58 -2.22 13.10
CA TRP A 159 -4.74 -1.34 14.25
C TRP A 159 -5.09 0.06 13.77
N SER A 160 -5.51 0.91 14.68
CA SER A 160 -5.65 2.34 14.43
C SER A 160 -5.15 3.18 15.59
N MET A 161 -4.89 4.45 15.30
CA MET A 161 -4.52 5.50 16.25
C MET A 161 -5.12 6.83 15.79
N ASP A 162 -5.09 7.85 16.65
CA ASP A 162 -5.41 9.22 16.24
C ASP A 162 -4.29 9.83 15.36
N LEU A 163 -4.49 11.06 14.90
CA LEU A 163 -3.51 11.75 14.04
C LEU A 163 -2.22 12.16 14.77
N GLU A 164 -2.18 12.07 16.08
CA GLU A 164 -1.05 12.37 16.95
C GLU A 164 -0.28 11.12 17.38
N GLY A 165 -0.73 9.91 16.99
CA GLY A 165 -0.09 8.63 17.32
C GLY A 165 -0.55 8.03 18.64
N SER A 166 -1.62 8.58 19.24
CA SER A 166 -2.21 8.13 20.49
C SER A 166 -3.49 7.30 20.25
N ASP A 167 -4.18 6.88 21.31
CA ASP A 167 -5.46 6.13 21.26
C ASP A 167 -5.38 4.90 20.35
N LEU A 168 -4.39 4.02 20.62
CA LEU A 168 -4.18 2.78 19.88
C LEU A 168 -5.34 1.80 20.08
N GLN A 169 -5.91 1.29 18.99
CA GLN A 169 -7.00 0.32 18.99
C GLN A 169 -6.71 -0.83 18.03
N GLN A 170 -6.95 -2.06 18.47
CA GLN A 170 -6.82 -3.25 17.63
C GLN A 170 -8.15 -3.60 16.98
N HIS A 171 -8.16 -3.84 15.66
CA HIS A 171 -9.35 -4.17 14.87
C HIS A 171 -9.39 -5.63 14.42
N THR A 172 -8.23 -6.24 14.23
CA THR A 172 -8.13 -7.68 13.92
C THR A 172 -7.17 -8.37 14.88
N ALA A 173 -7.42 -9.64 15.19
CA ALA A 173 -6.61 -10.44 16.09
C ALA A 173 -6.31 -11.83 15.51
N HIS A 174 -5.90 -11.85 14.23
CA HIS A 174 -5.54 -13.10 13.55
C HIS A 174 -4.24 -13.67 14.12
N LYS A 175 -4.17 -15.00 14.16
CA LYS A 175 -2.99 -15.75 14.57
C LYS A 175 -2.58 -16.73 13.48
N GLY A 176 -1.28 -16.93 13.31
CA GLY A 176 -0.74 -17.83 12.30
C GLY A 176 -0.47 -17.15 10.95
N PHE A 177 -1.48 -16.52 10.34
CA PHE A 177 -1.31 -15.75 9.10
C PHE A 177 -1.30 -14.25 9.39
N ASP A 178 -0.44 -13.54 8.67
CA ASP A 178 -0.37 -12.09 8.71
C ASP A 178 -1.44 -11.46 7.82
N CYS A 179 -2.06 -10.36 8.27
CA CYS A 179 -2.79 -9.47 7.38
C CYS A 179 -1.82 -8.87 6.38
N LEU A 180 -2.07 -9.03 5.09
CA LEU A 180 -1.20 -8.52 4.04
C LEU A 180 -1.94 -7.54 3.14
N ARG A 181 -1.23 -6.50 2.70
CA ARG A 181 -1.70 -5.52 1.70
C ARG A 181 -3.08 -4.94 2.02
N PRO A 182 -3.31 -4.45 3.24
CA PRO A 182 -4.57 -3.79 3.53
C PRO A 182 -4.72 -2.54 2.67
N ASP A 183 -5.95 -2.30 2.21
CA ASP A 183 -6.34 -1.09 1.51
C ASP A 183 -7.73 -0.64 1.98
N LEU A 184 -7.91 0.67 2.12
CA LEU A 184 -9.11 1.27 2.70
C LEU A 184 -9.85 2.11 1.66
N HIS A 185 -11.15 1.88 1.55
CA HIS A 185 -12.06 2.75 0.83
C HIS A 185 -13.40 2.88 1.55
N GLY A 186 -13.84 4.13 1.73
CA GLY A 186 -15.03 4.39 2.55
C GLY A 186 -14.83 3.89 3.98
N ASN A 187 -15.74 3.05 4.46
CA ASN A 187 -15.70 2.44 5.80
C ASN A 187 -15.23 0.98 5.80
N ARG A 188 -14.49 0.56 4.76
CA ARG A 188 -14.06 -0.84 4.57
C ARG A 188 -12.57 -0.95 4.34
N ILE A 189 -11.94 -1.90 5.03
CA ILE A 189 -10.57 -2.31 4.75
C ILE A 189 -10.60 -3.71 4.16
N VAL A 190 -10.07 -3.85 2.94
CA VAL A 190 -9.83 -5.15 2.31
C VAL A 190 -8.40 -5.57 2.56
N TYR A 191 -8.16 -6.81 2.92
CA TYR A 191 -6.82 -7.35 3.14
C TYR A 191 -6.74 -8.83 2.79
N GLN A 192 -5.54 -9.31 2.50
CA GLN A 192 -5.27 -10.73 2.29
C GLN A 192 -4.94 -11.39 3.64
N LEU A 193 -5.54 -12.56 3.90
CA LEU A 193 -5.23 -13.44 5.03
C LEU A 193 -5.06 -14.88 4.52
N GLY A 194 -3.84 -15.38 4.51
CA GLY A 194 -3.54 -16.65 3.85
C GLY A 194 -3.82 -16.59 2.34
N ALA A 195 -4.71 -17.46 1.86
CA ALA A 195 -5.13 -17.50 0.46
C ALA A 195 -6.40 -16.69 0.17
N ASP A 196 -7.07 -16.17 1.19
CA ASP A 196 -8.37 -15.51 1.07
C ASP A 196 -8.24 -13.99 1.15
N LEU A 197 -9.22 -13.29 0.56
CA LEU A 197 -9.46 -11.88 0.80
C LEU A 197 -10.51 -11.72 1.91
N HIS A 198 -10.25 -10.79 2.79
CA HIS A 198 -11.13 -10.43 3.90
C HIS A 198 -11.55 -8.97 3.80
N VAL A 199 -12.71 -8.65 4.32
CA VAL A 199 -13.22 -7.28 4.49
C VAL A 199 -13.45 -7.03 5.97
N LEU A 200 -12.87 -5.94 6.50
CA LEU A 200 -13.17 -5.38 7.80
C LEU A 200 -14.11 -4.19 7.62
N GLU A 201 -15.31 -4.27 8.18
CA GLU A 201 -16.28 -3.18 8.24
C GLU A 201 -15.96 -2.30 9.47
N LEU A 202 -15.60 -1.05 9.26
CA LEU A 202 -15.17 -0.16 10.35
C LEU A 202 -16.31 0.20 11.31
N ASP A 203 -17.54 0.36 10.81
CA ASP A 203 -18.71 0.73 11.63
C ASP A 203 -19.06 -0.35 12.66
N THR A 204 -18.84 -1.61 12.32
CA THR A 204 -19.19 -2.76 13.17
C THR A 204 -17.98 -3.43 13.80
N ASN A 205 -16.79 -3.08 13.34
CA ASN A 205 -15.52 -3.71 13.69
C ASN A 205 -15.53 -5.24 13.47
N LYS A 206 -16.22 -5.71 12.41
CA LYS A 206 -16.32 -7.14 12.06
C LYS A 206 -15.60 -7.42 10.77
N SER A 207 -14.83 -8.50 10.74
CA SER A 207 -14.21 -8.99 9.52
C SER A 207 -14.87 -10.27 9.02
N ALA A 208 -14.95 -10.41 7.69
CA ALA A 208 -15.48 -11.59 7.02
C ALA A 208 -14.68 -11.91 5.76
N VAL A 209 -14.67 -13.17 5.37
CA VAL A 209 -14.13 -13.61 4.08
C VAL A 209 -14.94 -12.99 2.95
N LEU A 210 -14.26 -12.45 1.95
CA LEU A 210 -14.89 -12.02 0.70
C LEU A 210 -14.96 -13.23 -0.25
N PRO A 211 -16.16 -13.77 -0.51
CA PRO A 211 -16.29 -14.91 -1.42
C PRO A 211 -16.01 -14.46 -2.85
N ILE A 212 -14.96 -15.02 -3.46
CA ILE A 212 -14.59 -14.75 -4.85
C ILE A 212 -14.67 -16.04 -5.62
N THR A 213 -15.45 -16.04 -6.69
CA THR A 213 -15.50 -17.13 -7.66
C THR A 213 -14.84 -16.67 -8.95
N LEU A 214 -13.78 -17.35 -9.34
CA LEU A 214 -13.13 -17.13 -10.63
C LEU A 214 -13.61 -18.21 -11.60
N SER A 215 -14.18 -17.79 -12.71
CA SER A 215 -14.43 -18.65 -13.85
C SER A 215 -13.13 -18.76 -14.66
N SER A 216 -12.57 -19.95 -14.76
CA SER A 216 -11.35 -20.21 -15.52
C SER A 216 -11.53 -21.47 -16.33
N ASP A 217 -10.98 -21.52 -17.51
CA ASP A 217 -10.89 -22.72 -18.35
C ASP A 217 -9.76 -23.66 -17.92
N PHE A 218 -9.03 -23.28 -16.87
CA PHE A 218 -7.92 -24.07 -16.31
C PHE A 218 -6.83 -24.46 -17.32
N ASP A 219 -6.50 -23.60 -18.26
CA ASP A 219 -5.52 -23.86 -19.31
C ASP A 219 -4.20 -24.44 -18.77
N GLN A 220 -3.76 -23.98 -17.59
CA GLN A 220 -2.54 -24.50 -16.95
C GLN A 220 -2.68 -25.93 -16.40
N ARG A 221 -3.88 -26.49 -16.34
CA ARG A 221 -4.16 -27.87 -15.91
C ARG A 221 -4.43 -28.80 -17.08
N ARG A 222 -4.50 -28.29 -18.31
CA ARG A 222 -4.67 -29.13 -19.50
C ARG A 222 -3.41 -29.95 -19.70
N GLU A 223 -3.59 -31.24 -19.87
CA GLU A 223 -2.51 -32.14 -20.28
C GLU A 223 -2.04 -31.77 -21.67
N PHE A 224 -0.73 -31.66 -21.87
CA PHE A 224 -0.13 -31.48 -23.18
C PHE A 224 1.04 -32.44 -23.32
N TRP A 225 1.19 -32.97 -24.54
CA TRP A 225 2.30 -33.86 -24.88
C TRP A 225 3.57 -33.02 -25.00
N VAL A 226 4.60 -33.47 -24.28
CA VAL A 226 5.97 -32.95 -24.45
C VAL A 226 6.73 -33.99 -25.21
N GLU A 227 7.26 -33.64 -26.40
CA GLU A 227 8.17 -34.50 -27.11
C GLU A 227 9.45 -34.72 -26.28
N SER A 228 9.81 -35.95 -26.06
CA SER A 228 11.05 -36.30 -25.39
C SER A 228 12.24 -35.86 -26.26
N PRO A 229 13.20 -35.09 -25.75
CA PRO A 229 14.41 -34.81 -26.51
C PRO A 229 15.11 -36.13 -26.82
N GLU A 230 15.49 -36.34 -28.10
CA GLU A 230 16.33 -37.46 -28.55
C GLU A 230 17.73 -37.41 -27.94
#